data_45597981a64f8783e377ec251c86fe9e
#
_entry.id   45597981a64f8783e377ec251c86fe9e
#
_cell.length_a   1.000
_cell.length_b   1.000
_cell.length_c   1.000
_cell.angle_alpha   90.00
_cell.angle_beta   90.00
_cell.angle_gamma   90.00
#
_symmetry.space_group_name_H-M   'P 1'
#
loop_
_entity.id
_entity.type
_entity.pdbx_description
1 polymer ?
#
loop_
_entity_poly.entity_id
_entity_poly.type
_entity_poly.pdbx_seq_one_letter_code
_entity_poly.pdbx_strand_id
1 'polypeptide(L)'
;MRAFGVNRKRLVKHAGAVALEALSDLLESLRMRVLLVERRPGIFYLKGKAFLHFHEDRAGLFADVRDGSDWERLPADSPDEWAQILALVDSSTGRG
;
A
#
# COMPACT_ATOMS: atom_id res chain seq x y z
N MET A 1 -16.35 -27.06 0.63
CA MET A 1 -16.07 -26.52 0.88
C MET A 1 -16.39 -25.42 0.91
N ARG A 2 -16.95 -24.87 1.17
CA ARG A 2 -17.24 -23.85 1.22
C ARG A 2 -16.62 -22.96 1.84
N ALA A 3 -16.16 -23.19 2.68
CA ALA A 3 -15.22 -22.43 3.32
C ALA A 3 -14.26 -21.83 2.42
N PHE A 4 -14.26 -22.24 1.25
CA PHE A 4 -13.51 -21.74 0.27
C PHE A 4 -13.56 -20.29 0.11
N GLY A 5 -14.71 -19.63 0.06
CA GLY A 5 -14.82 -18.21 -0.09
C GLY A 5 -14.25 -17.48 1.11
N VAL A 6 -14.45 -18.05 2.27
CA VAL A 6 -13.92 -17.45 3.48
C VAL A 6 -12.42 -17.46 3.44
N ASN A 7 -11.83 -18.54 3.02
CA ASN A 7 -10.40 -18.62 2.94
C ASN A 7 -9.82 -17.62 1.99
N ARG A 8 -10.51 -17.38 0.88
CA ARG A 8 -10.02 -16.44 -0.07
C ARG A 8 -9.97 -15.04 0.51
N LYS A 9 -10.97 -14.67 1.30
CA LYS A 9 -10.96 -13.36 1.94
C LYS A 9 -9.82 -13.22 2.91
N ARG A 10 -9.42 -14.30 3.54
CA ARG A 10 -8.34 -14.22 4.51
C ARG A 10 -6.98 -14.17 3.87
N LEU A 11 -6.88 -14.54 2.60
CA LEU A 11 -5.60 -14.51 1.92
C LEU A 11 -5.18 -13.10 1.54
N VAL A 12 -6.14 -12.17 1.44
CA VAL A 12 -5.84 -10.80 1.10
C VAL A 12 -6.28 -9.94 2.26
N LYS A 13 -5.33 -9.40 2.97
CA LYS A 13 -5.62 -8.62 4.17
C LYS A 13 -4.63 -7.47 4.28
N HIS A 14 -4.96 -6.51 5.10
CA HIS A 14 -4.04 -5.42 5.37
C HIS A 14 -2.79 -5.98 6.01
N ALA A 15 -1.65 -5.38 5.69
CA ALA A 15 -0.38 -5.85 6.18
C ALA A 15 -0.31 -5.76 7.70
N GLY A 16 0.14 -6.84 8.33
CA GLY A 16 0.31 -6.88 9.78
C GLY A 16 1.66 -6.33 10.19
N ALA A 17 1.97 -6.45 11.48
CA ALA A 17 3.16 -5.83 12.06
C ALA A 17 4.45 -6.31 11.40
N VAL A 18 4.56 -7.60 11.12
CA VAL A 18 5.79 -8.14 10.53
C VAL A 18 5.96 -7.61 9.11
N ALA A 19 4.88 -7.59 8.34
CA ALA A 19 4.94 -7.09 6.98
C ALA A 19 5.28 -5.59 6.97
N LEU A 20 4.71 -4.82 7.89
CA LEU A 20 5.01 -3.39 7.95
C LEU A 20 6.45 -3.14 8.35
N GLU A 21 7.02 -3.99 9.17
CA GLU A 21 8.43 -3.85 9.51
C GLU A 21 9.30 -4.10 8.30
N ALA A 22 8.94 -5.08 7.49
CA ALA A 22 9.68 -5.34 6.26
C ALA A 22 9.59 -4.18 5.28
N LEU A 23 8.54 -3.37 5.39
CA LEU A 23 8.34 -2.22 4.52
C LEU A 23 8.84 -0.92 5.14
N SER A 24 9.58 -0.98 6.25
CA SER A 24 9.86 0.21 7.04
C SER A 24 10.54 1.31 6.24
N ASP A 25 11.48 0.98 5.38
CA ASP A 25 12.16 2.02 4.59
C ASP A 25 11.21 2.69 3.62
N LEU A 26 10.33 1.92 3.00
CA LEU A 26 9.32 2.48 2.12
C LEU A 26 8.36 3.36 2.90
N LEU A 27 7.94 2.91 4.09
CA LEU A 27 7.04 3.69 4.91
C LEU A 27 7.68 5.01 5.32
N GLU A 28 8.96 5.00 5.63
CA GLU A 28 9.65 6.23 5.97
C GLU A 28 9.65 7.20 4.79
N SER A 29 9.90 6.70 3.60
CA SER A 29 9.86 7.54 2.41
C SER A 29 8.48 8.14 2.19
N LEU A 30 7.44 7.34 2.43
CA LEU A 30 6.07 7.85 2.29
C LEU A 30 5.75 8.90 3.33
N ARG A 31 6.26 8.72 4.56
CA ARG A 31 6.01 9.67 5.64
C ARG A 31 6.66 11.02 5.39
N MET A 32 7.66 11.07 4.52
CA MET A 32 8.28 12.33 4.17
C MET A 32 7.48 13.14 3.15
N ARG A 33 6.46 12.55 2.56
CA ARG A 33 5.61 13.26 1.63
C ARG A 33 4.52 13.98 2.40
N VAL A 34 4.69 15.29 2.51
CA VAL A 34 3.87 16.10 3.43
C VAL A 34 2.38 16.08 3.13
N LEU A 35 1.99 15.77 1.90
CA LEU A 35 0.57 15.75 1.55
C LEU A 35 -0.13 14.47 2.03
N LEU A 36 0.64 13.45 2.39
CA LEU A 36 0.07 12.19 2.86
C LEU A 36 -0.10 12.22 4.37
N VAL A 37 -1.22 11.69 4.84
CA VAL A 37 -1.48 11.59 6.28
C VAL A 37 -1.64 10.13 6.63
N GLU A 38 -0.73 9.61 7.44
CA GLU A 38 -0.79 8.22 7.87
C GLU A 38 -1.71 8.13 9.08
N ARG A 39 -2.90 7.58 8.91
CA ARG A 39 -3.88 7.52 9.99
C ARG A 39 -3.76 6.26 10.82
N ARG A 40 -3.28 5.20 10.21
CA ARG A 40 -2.97 3.96 10.88
C ARG A 40 -1.70 3.44 10.24
N PRO A 41 -0.94 2.59 10.91
CA PRO A 41 0.31 2.11 10.33
C PRO A 41 0.09 1.54 8.93
N GLY A 42 0.75 2.14 7.95
CA GLY A 42 0.68 1.68 6.57
C GLY A 42 -0.57 2.10 5.80
N ILE A 43 -1.40 2.96 6.37
CA ILE A 43 -2.62 3.41 5.69
C ILE A 43 -2.59 4.92 5.59
N PHE A 44 -2.47 5.40 4.37
CA PHE A 44 -2.27 6.82 4.09
C PHE A 44 -3.48 7.43 3.39
N TYR A 45 -3.77 8.66 3.78
CA TYR A 45 -4.86 9.44 3.21
C TYR A 45 -4.30 10.64 2.47
N LEU A 46 -5.01 11.07 1.44
CA LEU A 46 -4.67 12.26 0.68
C LEU A 46 -5.92 13.11 0.57
N LYS A 47 -5.85 14.33 1.08
CA LYS A 47 -6.99 15.25 1.04
C LYS A 47 -8.24 14.63 1.66
N GLY A 48 -8.05 13.88 2.73
CA GLY A 48 -9.17 13.31 3.47
C GLY A 48 -9.70 12.00 2.92
N LYS A 49 -9.14 11.49 1.83
CA LYS A 49 -9.61 10.24 1.23
C LYS A 49 -8.53 9.18 1.33
N ALA A 50 -8.93 7.94 1.51
CA ALA A 50 -7.99 6.83 1.52
C ALA A 50 -7.24 6.82 0.20
N PHE A 51 -5.93 6.77 0.26
CA PHE A 51 -5.10 6.91 -0.92
C PHE A 51 -4.15 5.75 -1.15
N LEU A 52 -3.56 5.22 -0.08
CA LEU A 52 -2.60 4.13 -0.22
C LEU A 52 -2.67 3.23 0.99
N HIS A 53 -2.69 1.93 0.75
CA HIS A 53 -2.59 0.98 1.85
C HIS A 53 -1.89 -0.27 1.35
N PHE A 54 -1.42 -1.07 2.30
CA PHE A 54 -0.64 -2.25 1.98
C PHE A 54 -1.41 -3.51 2.33
N HIS A 55 -1.20 -4.55 1.54
CA HIS A 55 -1.82 -5.85 1.72
C HIS A 55 -0.77 -6.95 1.70
N GLU A 56 -1.09 -8.06 2.31
CA GLU A 56 -0.25 -9.24 2.22
C GLU A 56 -1.11 -10.44 1.88
N ASP A 57 -0.56 -11.32 1.08
CA ASP A 57 -1.19 -12.59 0.78
C ASP A 57 -0.09 -13.60 0.45
N ARG A 58 -0.46 -14.76 -0.07
CA ARG A 58 0.52 -15.79 -0.36
C ARG A 58 1.56 -15.39 -1.38
N ALA A 59 1.19 -14.50 -2.28
CA ALA A 59 2.09 -14.08 -3.33
C ALA A 59 3.08 -13.04 -2.86
N GLY A 60 2.84 -12.41 -1.70
CA GLY A 60 3.77 -11.42 -1.18
C GLY A 60 3.09 -10.17 -0.68
N LEU A 61 3.83 -9.08 -0.73
CA LEU A 61 3.36 -7.78 -0.26
C LEU A 61 2.95 -6.93 -1.44
N PHE A 62 1.88 -6.17 -1.26
CA PHE A 62 1.33 -5.32 -2.31
C PHE A 62 0.93 -3.96 -1.76
N ALA A 63 1.03 -2.95 -2.61
CA ALA A 63 0.51 -1.62 -2.30
C ALA A 63 -0.67 -1.35 -3.22
N ASP A 64 -1.76 -0.86 -2.64
CA ASP A 64 -2.89 -0.38 -3.42
C ASP A 64 -2.85 1.14 -3.37
N VAL A 65 -2.73 1.77 -4.53
CA VAL A 65 -2.63 3.21 -4.66
C VAL A 65 -3.83 3.70 -5.47
N ARG A 66 -4.48 4.74 -4.96
CA ARG A 66 -5.62 5.31 -5.67
C ARG A 66 -5.14 6.15 -6.85
N ASP A 67 -5.66 5.84 -8.02
CA ASP A 67 -5.31 6.56 -9.23
C ASP A 67 -6.64 7.05 -9.82
N GLY A 68 -6.97 8.30 -9.55
CA GLY A 68 -8.26 8.83 -9.94
C GLY A 68 -9.37 8.16 -9.12
N SER A 69 -10.30 7.50 -9.78
CA SER A 69 -11.38 6.80 -9.10
C SER A 69 -11.10 5.32 -8.93
N ASP A 70 -9.96 4.86 -9.45
CA ASP A 70 -9.60 3.44 -9.41
C ASP A 70 -8.44 3.19 -8.46
N TRP A 71 -8.25 1.94 -8.12
CA TRP A 71 -7.11 1.51 -7.33
C TRP A 71 -6.17 0.69 -8.19
N GLU A 72 -4.89 0.99 -8.09
CA GLU A 72 -3.88 0.22 -8.79
C GLU A 72 -3.06 -0.57 -7.79
N ARG A 73 -2.93 -1.87 -7.99
CA ARG A 73 -2.16 -2.74 -7.10
C ARG A 73 -0.79 -2.98 -7.67
N LEU A 74 0.23 -2.71 -6.87
CA LEU A 74 1.61 -2.92 -7.28
C LEU A 74 2.30 -3.83 -6.26
N PRO A 75 3.21 -4.69 -6.73
CA PRO A 75 3.98 -5.50 -5.78
C PRO A 75 4.91 -4.61 -4.96
N ALA A 76 5.19 -5.03 -3.74
CA ALA A 76 5.97 -4.24 -2.79
C ALA A 76 7.02 -5.08 -2.08
N ASP A 77 7.56 -6.10 -2.75
CA ASP A 77 8.50 -7.03 -2.12
C ASP A 77 9.96 -6.62 -2.25
N SER A 78 10.27 -5.63 -3.05
CA SER A 78 11.67 -5.28 -3.31
C SER A 78 11.84 -3.78 -3.44
N PRO A 79 13.07 -3.27 -3.23
CA PRO A 79 13.33 -1.84 -3.41
C PRO A 79 13.02 -1.32 -4.81
N ASP A 80 13.22 -2.12 -5.84
CA ASP A 80 12.86 -1.70 -7.19
C ASP A 80 11.36 -1.49 -7.31
N GLU A 81 10.58 -2.37 -6.70
CA GLU A 81 9.14 -2.23 -6.71
C GLU A 81 8.70 -1.03 -5.89
N TRP A 82 9.39 -0.77 -4.78
CA TRP A 82 9.11 0.40 -3.97
C TRP A 82 9.32 1.69 -4.77
N ALA A 83 10.36 1.74 -5.61
CA ALA A 83 10.61 2.91 -6.42
C ALA A 83 9.45 3.17 -7.37
N GLN A 84 8.84 2.12 -7.90
CA GLN A 84 7.68 2.27 -8.77
C GLN A 84 6.47 2.77 -8.01
N ILE A 85 6.30 2.28 -6.78
CA ILE A 85 5.21 2.75 -5.93
C ILE A 85 5.38 4.24 -5.65
N LEU A 86 6.59 4.66 -5.29
CA LEU A 86 6.84 6.06 -4.99
C LEU A 86 6.64 6.94 -6.21
N ALA A 87 7.02 6.46 -7.39
CA ALA A 87 6.81 7.21 -8.61
C ALA A 87 5.31 7.42 -8.87
N LEU A 88 4.51 6.38 -8.66
CA LEU A 88 3.08 6.50 -8.85
C LEU A 88 2.48 7.45 -7.81
N VAL A 89 2.92 7.35 -6.57
CA VAL A 89 2.46 8.24 -5.52
C VAL A 89 2.75 9.69 -5.88
N ASP A 90 3.97 9.97 -6.30
CA ASP A 90 4.35 11.34 -6.64
C ASP A 90 3.58 11.87 -7.83
N SER A 91 3.36 11.01 -8.81
CA SER A 91 2.56 11.39 -9.97
C SER A 91 1.12 11.70 -9.56
N SER A 92 0.56 10.87 -8.70
CA SER A 92 -0.85 11.01 -8.30
C SER A 92 -1.06 12.21 -7.36
N THR A 93 -0.02 12.64 -6.66
CA THR A 93 -0.13 13.79 -5.78
C THR A 93 0.25 15.09 -6.48
N GLY A 94 0.57 15.03 -7.75
CA GLY A 94 0.91 16.23 -8.50
C GLY A 94 2.33 16.68 -8.35
N ARG A 95 3.19 15.84 -7.79
CA ARG A 95 4.58 16.22 -7.63
C ARG A 95 5.41 15.82 -8.81
N GLY A 96 4.87 14.95 -9.56
CA GLY A 96 5.43 14.39 -10.73
C GLY A 96 6.56 14.94 -11.40
#